data_45ce2a2775e96e7dc35d85d6ee6d522c
#
_entry.id   45ce2a2775e96e7dc35d85d6ee6d522c
#
_cell.length_a   1.000
_cell.length_b   1.000
_cell.length_c   1.000
_cell.angle_alpha   90.00
_cell.angle_beta   90.00
_cell.angle_gamma   90.00
#
_symmetry.space_group_name_H-M   'P 1'
#
loop_
_entity.id
_entity.type
_entity.pdbx_description
1 polymer ?
#
loop_
_entity_poly.entity_id
_entity_poly.type
_entity_poly.pdbx_seq_one_letter_code
_entity_poly.pdbx_strand_id
1 'polypeptide(L)'
;MKQQTQQEKLKSIGISMLALGFFPLIWFLFQAILFRELTEIISRNLLVVFALIIGSTFVFLLFLGMDKIIKLSPKENRESLEARMFAGPSLFMIALFLFYPAIRTFYISFKDRYSNDFVGFENYRWAFSDPEMLVTIRNQIIWLIFVVFFVLLIGLVVGWLSDRLNKGEAFFKSIVYMPMAISAVGASAIFKFIYEYRPPPLTQIGIINGIRVSVDRLGTQCMNNRIIDGVFNGFDNPNCLKPIGWLQQRDMTNLPFAQNLNPDGFISSILVNLPINTMLLMVIMIWMFTGFAAVVFSAGIKAIPAEIMEAGQIDGASELRVFRSIVIPYIKSTIIVVGTYMVVTVLKAFDIIYVSTRGDLETNLLAVKMLDEFSKYRNFGRSATVAVLIFVCVLPIIVGTAIRERENTQS
;
A
#
# COMPACT_ATOMS: atom_id res chain seq x y z
N MET A 1 47.43 5.81 35.91
CA MET A 1 46.96 5.69 34.52
C MET A 1 45.56 5.03 34.40
N LYS A 2 45.29 3.84 34.94
CA LYS A 2 43.96 3.16 34.83
C LYS A 2 42.78 3.93 35.47
N GLN A 3 42.97 4.62 36.58
CA GLN A 3 41.88 5.39 37.25
C GLN A 3 41.55 6.70 36.49
N GLN A 4 42.49 7.37 35.89
CA GLN A 4 42.23 8.54 35.04
C GLN A 4 41.44 8.17 33.77
N THR A 5 41.70 7.03 33.18
CA THR A 5 40.97 6.53 32.00
C THR A 5 39.50 6.20 32.33
N GLN A 6 39.24 5.74 33.57
CA GLN A 6 37.86 5.40 34.00
C GLN A 6 37.04 6.65 34.32
N GLN A 7 37.65 7.69 34.91
CA GLN A 7 36.98 8.98 35.12
C GLN A 7 36.71 9.74 33.81
N GLU A 8 37.58 9.65 32.83
CA GLU A 8 37.35 10.22 31.49
C GLU A 8 36.24 9.48 30.76
N LYS A 9 36.17 8.15 30.90
CA LYS A 9 35.03 7.36 30.34
C LYS A 9 33.70 7.73 30.98
N LEU A 10 33.64 7.90 32.28
CA LEU A 10 32.43 8.32 33.02
C LEU A 10 32.00 9.74 32.66
N LYS A 11 32.97 10.69 32.49
CA LYS A 11 32.69 12.05 32.02
C LYS A 11 32.15 12.05 30.59
N SER A 12 32.74 11.27 29.69
CA SER A 12 32.27 11.12 28.29
C SER A 12 30.85 10.55 28.19
N ILE A 13 30.51 9.55 29.00
CA ILE A 13 29.16 8.96 29.08
C ILE A 13 28.16 9.97 29.65
N GLY A 14 28.52 10.71 30.70
CA GLY A 14 27.69 11.73 31.30
C GLY A 14 27.38 12.89 30.35
N ILE A 15 28.39 13.36 29.61
CA ILE A 15 28.22 14.40 28.59
C ILE A 15 27.37 13.92 27.43
N SER A 16 27.51 12.65 27.00
CA SER A 16 26.69 12.05 25.94
C SER A 16 25.22 11.89 26.35
N MET A 17 24.95 11.49 27.60
CA MET A 17 23.59 11.40 28.14
C MET A 17 22.94 12.78 28.32
N LEU A 18 23.71 13.78 28.75
CA LEU A 18 23.23 15.17 28.84
C LEU A 18 22.94 15.76 27.44
N ALA A 19 23.77 15.50 26.46
CA ALA A 19 23.53 15.97 25.09
C ALA A 19 22.30 15.31 24.44
N LEU A 20 22.12 14.00 24.63
CA LEU A 20 20.97 13.25 24.10
C LEU A 20 19.63 13.60 24.79
N GLY A 21 19.65 13.91 26.09
CA GLY A 21 18.43 14.25 26.85
C GLY A 21 18.10 15.74 26.87
N PHE A 22 19.11 16.61 26.84
CA PHE A 22 18.94 18.05 27.01
C PHE A 22 18.43 18.74 25.74
N PHE A 23 18.81 18.29 24.56
CA PHE A 23 18.40 18.90 23.28
C PHE A 23 16.92 18.71 22.94
N PRO A 24 16.31 17.51 23.06
CA PRO A 24 14.88 17.33 22.86
C PRO A 24 14.03 18.06 23.91
N LEU A 25 14.54 18.13 25.15
CA LEU A 25 13.84 18.85 26.23
C LEU A 25 13.81 20.36 25.97
N ILE A 26 14.95 20.95 25.56
CA ILE A 26 15.04 22.36 25.17
C ILE A 26 14.17 22.64 23.96
N TRP A 27 14.15 21.76 22.96
CA TRP A 27 13.29 21.91 21.77
C TRP A 27 11.81 21.86 22.15
N PHE A 28 11.41 20.94 23.02
CA PHE A 28 10.03 20.82 23.51
C PHE A 28 9.61 22.04 24.33
N LEU A 29 10.48 22.48 25.24
CA LEU A 29 10.25 23.70 26.03
C LEU A 29 10.21 24.95 25.13
N PHE A 30 11.09 25.03 24.16
CA PHE A 30 11.14 26.11 23.19
C PHE A 30 9.87 26.17 22.35
N GLN A 31 9.37 25.04 21.83
CA GLN A 31 8.07 24.96 21.15
C GLN A 31 6.90 25.34 22.07
N ALA A 32 6.89 24.84 23.30
CA ALA A 32 5.80 25.12 24.22
C ALA A 32 5.72 26.59 24.65
N ILE A 33 6.87 27.23 24.86
CA ILE A 33 6.96 28.63 25.30
C ILE A 33 6.79 29.58 24.13
N LEU A 34 7.49 29.35 23.02
CA LEU A 34 7.53 30.27 21.88
C LEU A 34 6.21 30.32 21.10
N PHE A 35 5.56 29.17 20.93
CA PHE A 35 4.31 29.10 20.17
C PHE A 35 3.10 29.61 20.96
N ARG A 36 3.12 29.53 22.27
CA ARG A 36 1.96 29.93 23.09
C ARG A 36 1.91 31.43 23.38
N GLU A 37 3.03 32.10 23.55
CA GLU A 37 3.06 33.54 23.88
C GLU A 37 3.25 34.45 22.68
N LEU A 38 3.94 34.00 21.62
CA LEU A 38 4.22 34.84 20.45
C LEU A 38 3.08 34.91 19.44
N THR A 39 2.11 34.01 19.48
CA THR A 39 0.94 34.03 18.59
C THR A 39 0.03 35.23 18.78
N GLU A 40 0.06 35.88 19.96
CA GLU A 40 -0.71 37.07 20.25
C GLU A 40 -0.01 38.41 19.85
N ILE A 41 1.33 38.38 19.70
CA ILE A 41 2.15 39.58 19.54
C ILE A 41 2.66 39.73 18.09
N ILE A 42 2.86 38.64 17.35
CA ILE A 42 3.53 38.63 16.02
C ILE A 42 2.60 38.11 14.96
N SER A 43 2.61 38.76 13.77
CA SER A 43 1.83 38.26 12.64
C SER A 43 2.21 36.80 12.27
N ARG A 44 1.21 35.99 11.91
CA ARG A 44 1.34 34.58 11.60
C ARG A 44 2.44 34.25 10.56
N ASN A 45 2.63 35.15 9.59
CA ASN A 45 3.63 35.00 8.52
C ASN A 45 5.07 35.18 9.05
N LEU A 46 5.28 36.14 9.95
CA LEU A 46 6.56 36.35 10.62
C LEU A 46 6.93 35.20 11.53
N LEU A 47 5.97 34.61 12.23
CA LEU A 47 6.16 33.42 13.07
C LEU A 47 6.68 32.20 12.24
N VAL A 48 6.15 31.98 11.04
CA VAL A 48 6.61 30.91 10.15
C VAL A 48 8.07 31.15 9.72
N VAL A 49 8.43 32.38 9.35
CA VAL A 49 9.81 32.74 8.98
C VAL A 49 10.77 32.54 10.16
N PHE A 50 10.39 32.98 11.36
CA PHE A 50 11.19 32.76 12.57
C PHE A 50 11.34 31.27 12.89
N ALA A 51 10.27 30.47 12.79
CA ALA A 51 10.33 29.04 13.03
C ALA A 51 11.28 28.32 12.04
N LEU A 52 11.28 28.72 10.76
CA LEU A 52 12.19 28.18 9.75
C LEU A 52 13.66 28.56 10.05
N ILE A 53 13.92 29.83 10.37
CA ILE A 53 15.30 30.28 10.70
C ILE A 53 15.82 29.56 11.95
N ILE A 54 15.00 29.52 12.99
CA ILE A 54 15.38 28.89 14.26
C ILE A 54 15.57 27.38 14.08
N GLY A 55 14.66 26.69 13.36
CA GLY A 55 14.78 25.28 13.06
C GLY A 55 16.04 24.94 12.28
N SER A 56 16.34 25.68 11.23
CA SER A 56 17.56 25.50 10.43
C SER A 56 18.82 25.78 11.22
N THR A 57 18.85 26.89 11.99
CA THR A 57 19.97 27.27 12.85
C THR A 57 20.19 26.24 13.96
N PHE A 58 19.11 25.72 14.55
CA PHE A 58 19.18 24.66 15.57
C PHE A 58 19.84 23.39 15.04
N VAL A 59 19.45 22.89 13.86
CA VAL A 59 20.06 21.72 13.24
C VAL A 59 21.55 21.96 13.01
N PHE A 60 21.93 23.11 12.48
CA PHE A 60 23.32 23.47 12.27
C PHE A 60 24.15 23.52 13.57
N LEU A 61 23.60 24.18 14.61
CA LEU A 61 24.26 24.23 15.93
C LEU A 61 24.34 22.85 16.59
N LEU A 62 23.35 21.99 16.40
CA LEU A 62 23.37 20.62 16.89
C LEU A 62 24.53 19.84 16.26
N PHE A 63 24.69 19.89 14.94
CA PHE A 63 25.82 19.24 14.26
C PHE A 63 27.18 19.79 14.70
N LEU A 64 27.34 21.11 14.86
CA LEU A 64 28.58 21.72 15.37
C LEU A 64 28.88 21.29 16.82
N GLY A 65 27.85 21.21 17.67
CA GLY A 65 27.97 20.72 19.04
C GLY A 65 28.41 19.27 19.10
N MET A 66 27.80 18.42 18.27
CA MET A 66 28.13 17.01 18.15
C MET A 66 29.58 16.81 17.69
N ASP A 67 30.05 17.53 16.65
CA ASP A 67 31.41 17.45 16.16
C ASP A 67 32.45 17.85 17.25
N LYS A 68 32.16 18.90 18.01
CA LYS A 68 33.01 19.31 19.13
C LYS A 68 33.08 18.26 20.24
N ILE A 69 31.96 17.66 20.61
CA ILE A 69 31.91 16.60 21.63
C ILE A 69 32.67 15.36 21.18
N ILE A 70 32.55 14.97 19.92
CA ILE A 70 33.29 13.86 19.33
C ILE A 70 34.80 14.13 19.37
N LYS A 71 35.24 15.35 19.01
CA LYS A 71 36.66 15.74 19.03
C LYS A 71 37.26 15.75 20.44
N LEU A 72 36.45 16.00 21.45
CA LEU A 72 36.87 15.95 22.88
C LEU A 72 36.93 14.53 23.44
N SER A 73 36.38 13.54 22.75
CA SER A 73 36.38 12.14 23.21
C SER A 73 37.70 11.43 22.94
N PRO A 74 38.12 10.45 23.81
CA PRO A 74 39.28 9.61 23.58
C PRO A 74 39.23 8.90 22.21
N LYS A 75 40.38 8.79 21.54
CA LYS A 75 40.49 8.23 20.17
C LYS A 75 39.87 6.82 20.03
N GLU A 76 40.04 5.99 21.06
CA GLU A 76 39.51 4.60 21.06
C GLU A 76 38.01 4.50 20.98
N ASN A 77 37.25 5.51 21.43
CA ASN A 77 35.79 5.51 21.47
C ASN A 77 35.17 6.43 20.42
N ARG A 78 35.97 7.12 19.61
CA ARG A 78 35.54 8.17 18.71
C ARG A 78 34.59 7.64 17.63
N GLU A 79 34.95 6.56 16.94
CA GLU A 79 34.11 5.95 15.89
C GLU A 79 32.75 5.48 16.42
N SER A 80 32.75 4.82 17.59
CA SER A 80 31.52 4.35 18.22
C SER A 80 30.64 5.50 18.73
N LEU A 81 31.24 6.62 19.17
CA LEU A 81 30.52 7.81 19.61
C LEU A 81 29.97 8.57 18.40
N GLU A 82 30.74 8.67 17.33
CA GLU A 82 30.34 9.27 16.06
C GLU A 82 29.07 8.57 15.51
N ALA A 83 29.12 7.25 15.36
CA ALA A 83 28.00 6.47 14.91
C ALA A 83 26.74 6.68 15.79
N ARG A 84 26.90 6.67 17.13
CA ARG A 84 25.76 6.87 18.05
C ARG A 84 25.23 8.30 18.06
N MET A 85 26.08 9.31 17.94
CA MET A 85 25.65 10.70 17.93
C MET A 85 24.98 11.09 16.62
N PHE A 86 25.45 10.59 15.47
CA PHE A 86 24.79 10.86 14.19
C PHE A 86 23.52 10.04 13.99
N ALA A 87 23.51 8.75 14.35
CA ALA A 87 22.32 7.91 14.25
C ALA A 87 21.32 8.13 15.40
N GLY A 88 21.80 8.52 16.59
CA GLY A 88 21.01 8.64 17.81
C GLY A 88 19.77 9.52 17.69
N PRO A 89 19.87 10.78 17.22
CA PRO A 89 18.72 11.64 17.06
C PRO A 89 17.65 11.07 16.11
N SER A 90 18.07 10.47 15.00
CA SER A 90 17.16 9.83 14.05
C SER A 90 16.47 8.59 14.66
N LEU A 91 17.23 7.75 15.33
CA LEU A 91 16.71 6.58 16.04
C LEU A 91 15.76 6.99 17.18
N PHE A 92 16.09 8.05 17.91
CA PHE A 92 15.22 8.59 18.94
C PHE A 92 13.89 9.10 18.39
N MET A 93 13.94 9.84 17.26
CA MET A 93 12.72 10.30 16.58
C MET A 93 11.87 9.11 16.09
N ILE A 94 12.48 8.11 15.50
CA ILE A 94 11.79 6.87 15.09
C ILE A 94 11.17 6.19 16.32
N ALA A 95 11.91 6.07 17.41
CA ALA A 95 11.40 5.46 18.64
C ALA A 95 10.21 6.26 19.19
N LEU A 96 10.32 7.57 19.27
CA LEU A 96 9.27 8.43 19.83
C LEU A 96 8.01 8.49 18.96
N PHE A 97 8.17 8.70 17.65
CA PHE A 97 7.03 8.95 16.76
C PHE A 97 6.48 7.68 16.10
N LEU A 98 7.21 6.58 16.08
CA LEU A 98 6.78 5.33 15.47
C LEU A 98 6.53 4.23 16.51
N PHE A 99 7.51 3.92 17.35
CA PHE A 99 7.38 2.83 18.33
C PHE A 99 6.43 3.16 19.47
N TYR A 100 6.48 4.38 20.01
CA TYR A 100 5.57 4.77 21.10
C TYR A 100 4.09 4.71 20.70
N PRO A 101 3.66 5.30 19.56
CA PRO A 101 2.27 5.16 19.11
C PRO A 101 1.89 3.70 18.79
N ALA A 102 2.81 2.89 18.24
CA ALA A 102 2.55 1.48 17.96
C ALA A 102 2.29 0.68 19.25
N ILE A 103 3.16 0.85 20.25
CA ILE A 103 2.99 0.22 21.58
C ILE A 103 1.68 0.70 22.25
N ARG A 104 1.39 2.00 22.15
CA ARG A 104 0.14 2.57 22.68
C ARG A 104 -1.09 1.98 21.98
N THR A 105 -1.06 1.84 20.67
CA THR A 105 -2.14 1.21 19.88
C THR A 105 -2.33 -0.25 20.32
N PHE A 106 -1.23 -0.99 20.48
CA PHE A 106 -1.29 -2.35 21.03
C PHE A 106 -1.93 -2.40 22.43
N TYR A 107 -1.58 -1.47 23.31
CA TYR A 107 -2.20 -1.37 24.63
C TYR A 107 -3.70 -1.02 24.55
N ILE A 108 -4.08 -0.07 23.68
CA ILE A 108 -5.48 0.35 23.49
C ILE A 108 -6.34 -0.79 22.93
N SER A 109 -5.78 -1.74 22.18
CA SER A 109 -6.52 -2.88 21.64
C SER A 109 -7.13 -3.79 22.71
N PHE A 110 -6.62 -3.75 23.94
CA PHE A 110 -7.19 -4.48 25.09
C PHE A 110 -8.13 -3.64 25.94
N LYS A 111 -8.46 -2.42 25.50
CA LYS A 111 -9.33 -1.50 26.22
C LYS A 111 -10.72 -1.41 25.59
N ASP A 112 -11.64 -0.86 26.35
CA ASP A 112 -13.02 -0.61 25.95
C ASP A 112 -13.13 0.42 24.81
N ARG A 113 -14.37 0.72 24.44
CA ARG A 113 -14.71 1.67 23.38
C ARG A 113 -14.03 3.04 23.53
N TYR A 114 -13.91 3.55 24.76
CA TYR A 114 -13.37 4.88 25.05
C TYR A 114 -11.93 4.84 25.57
N SER A 115 -11.30 3.68 25.62
CA SER A 115 -9.96 3.44 26.15
C SER A 115 -9.82 3.73 27.65
N ASN A 116 -10.91 3.60 28.42
CA ASN A 116 -10.91 3.79 29.87
C ASN A 116 -10.60 2.48 30.57
N ASP A 117 -11.41 1.45 30.35
CA ASP A 117 -11.36 0.19 31.09
C ASP A 117 -10.65 -0.91 30.28
N PHE A 118 -10.05 -1.85 31.02
CA PHE A 118 -9.38 -3.00 30.42
C PHE A 118 -10.38 -4.14 30.21
N VAL A 119 -10.61 -4.52 28.94
CA VAL A 119 -11.56 -5.58 28.54
C VAL A 119 -10.86 -6.87 28.06
N GLY A 120 -9.54 -6.94 28.17
CA GLY A 120 -8.76 -8.10 27.75
C GLY A 120 -8.92 -8.41 26.25
N PHE A 121 -9.25 -9.66 25.91
CA PHE A 121 -9.36 -10.14 24.54
C PHE A 121 -10.76 -9.98 23.92
N GLU A 122 -11.67 -9.20 24.50
CA GLU A 122 -13.04 -9.04 24.00
C GLU A 122 -13.07 -8.46 22.59
N ASN A 123 -12.25 -7.44 22.30
CA ASN A 123 -12.13 -6.85 20.97
C ASN A 123 -11.60 -7.85 19.93
N TYR A 124 -10.69 -8.73 20.31
CA TYR A 124 -10.19 -9.79 19.43
C TYR A 124 -11.25 -10.86 19.19
N ARG A 125 -12.03 -11.23 20.21
CA ARG A 125 -13.17 -12.14 20.04
C ARG A 125 -14.18 -11.54 19.06
N TRP A 126 -14.52 -10.27 19.19
CA TRP A 126 -15.35 -9.55 18.24
C TRP A 126 -14.76 -9.63 16.83
N ALA A 127 -13.47 -9.35 16.63
CA ALA A 127 -12.84 -9.33 15.32
C ALA A 127 -12.93 -10.67 14.57
N PHE A 128 -13.01 -11.80 15.29
CA PHE A 128 -13.13 -13.14 14.70
C PHE A 128 -14.53 -13.76 14.79
N SER A 129 -15.53 -13.04 15.30
CA SER A 129 -16.91 -13.53 15.41
C SER A 129 -17.95 -12.63 14.75
N ASP A 130 -17.64 -11.36 14.56
CA ASP A 130 -18.55 -10.40 13.94
C ASP A 130 -18.67 -10.64 12.42
N PRO A 131 -19.89 -10.78 11.86
CA PRO A 131 -20.08 -11.09 10.44
C PRO A 131 -19.46 -10.07 9.50
N GLU A 132 -19.54 -8.79 9.81
CA GLU A 132 -18.97 -7.70 9.01
C GLU A 132 -17.45 -7.76 9.00
N MET A 133 -16.88 -8.09 10.16
CA MET A 133 -15.44 -8.23 10.30
C MET A 133 -14.90 -9.47 9.57
N LEU A 134 -15.65 -10.59 9.61
CA LEU A 134 -15.31 -11.81 8.85
C LEU A 134 -15.32 -11.58 7.35
N VAL A 135 -16.30 -10.83 6.83
CA VAL A 135 -16.34 -10.39 5.42
C VAL A 135 -15.12 -9.52 5.09
N THR A 136 -14.76 -8.60 5.98
CA THR A 136 -13.59 -7.73 5.81
C THR A 136 -12.29 -8.54 5.75
N ILE A 137 -12.10 -9.52 6.64
CA ILE A 137 -10.95 -10.43 6.64
C ILE A 137 -10.93 -11.27 5.36
N ARG A 138 -12.05 -11.84 4.95
CA ARG A 138 -12.18 -12.58 3.68
C ARG A 138 -11.73 -11.74 2.51
N ASN A 139 -12.24 -10.51 2.39
CA ASN A 139 -11.89 -9.60 1.32
C ASN A 139 -10.39 -9.28 1.34
N GLN A 140 -9.80 -9.03 2.51
CA GLN A 140 -8.37 -8.78 2.64
C GLN A 140 -7.53 -9.95 2.12
N ILE A 141 -7.93 -11.19 2.41
CA ILE A 141 -7.24 -12.40 1.92
C ILE A 141 -7.39 -12.51 0.40
N ILE A 142 -8.59 -12.27 -0.14
CA ILE A 142 -8.84 -12.28 -1.58
C ILE A 142 -7.95 -11.22 -2.27
N TRP A 143 -7.89 -10.00 -1.73
CA TRP A 143 -7.05 -8.93 -2.25
C TRP A 143 -5.56 -9.30 -2.21
N LEU A 144 -5.09 -9.91 -1.13
CA LEU A 144 -3.70 -10.35 -1.01
C LEU A 144 -3.33 -11.38 -2.08
N ILE A 145 -4.20 -12.36 -2.31
CA ILE A 145 -3.93 -13.41 -3.28
C ILE A 145 -4.02 -12.85 -4.71
N PHE A 146 -5.14 -12.22 -5.06
CA PHE A 146 -5.39 -11.81 -6.44
C PHE A 146 -4.53 -10.63 -6.88
N VAL A 147 -4.46 -9.55 -6.12
CA VAL A 147 -3.70 -8.36 -6.53
C VAL A 147 -2.22 -8.69 -6.62
N VAL A 148 -1.66 -9.37 -5.62
CA VAL A 148 -0.23 -9.74 -5.64
C VAL A 148 0.07 -10.66 -6.82
N PHE A 149 -0.74 -11.72 -7.00
CA PHE A 149 -0.55 -12.65 -8.11
C PHE A 149 -0.60 -11.97 -9.48
N PHE A 150 -1.64 -11.17 -9.74
CA PHE A 150 -1.79 -10.54 -11.05
C PHE A 150 -0.77 -9.43 -11.30
N VAL A 151 -0.37 -8.65 -10.29
CA VAL A 151 0.69 -7.65 -10.45
C VAL A 151 2.02 -8.32 -10.76
N LEU A 152 2.37 -9.40 -10.07
CA LEU A 152 3.59 -10.15 -10.35
C LEU A 152 3.55 -10.79 -11.74
N LEU A 153 2.46 -11.47 -12.07
CA LEU A 153 2.30 -12.15 -13.35
C LEU A 153 2.36 -11.18 -14.53
N ILE A 154 1.49 -10.16 -14.52
CA ILE A 154 1.40 -9.21 -15.63
C ILE A 154 2.67 -8.36 -15.68
N GLY A 155 3.18 -7.91 -14.53
CA GLY A 155 4.43 -7.16 -14.45
C GLY A 155 5.63 -7.93 -15.01
N LEU A 156 5.72 -9.23 -14.70
CA LEU A 156 6.77 -10.10 -15.22
C LEU A 156 6.67 -10.27 -16.76
N VAL A 157 5.47 -10.54 -17.26
CA VAL A 157 5.23 -10.68 -18.69
C VAL A 157 5.54 -9.37 -19.43
N VAL A 158 5.05 -8.25 -18.93
CA VAL A 158 5.27 -6.93 -19.54
C VAL A 158 6.74 -6.52 -19.45
N GLY A 159 7.42 -6.78 -18.31
CA GLY A 159 8.85 -6.54 -18.16
C GLY A 159 9.67 -7.33 -19.17
N TRP A 160 9.38 -8.63 -19.30
CA TRP A 160 10.06 -9.50 -20.25
C TRP A 160 9.80 -9.12 -21.71
N LEU A 161 8.58 -8.78 -22.09
CA LEU A 161 8.24 -8.34 -23.45
C LEU A 161 8.86 -6.98 -23.77
N SER A 162 8.91 -6.06 -22.81
CA SER A 162 9.47 -4.72 -23.04
C SER A 162 10.97 -4.76 -23.33
N ASP A 163 11.71 -5.70 -22.75
CA ASP A 163 13.15 -5.85 -22.98
C ASP A 163 13.52 -6.39 -24.38
N ARG A 164 12.52 -6.89 -25.12
CA ARG A 164 12.69 -7.35 -26.50
C ARG A 164 12.46 -6.27 -27.55
N LEU A 165 12.04 -5.09 -27.10
CA LEU A 165 11.82 -3.97 -28.02
C LEU A 165 13.14 -3.39 -28.48
N ASN A 166 13.47 -3.53 -29.77
CA ASN A 166 14.68 -2.94 -30.35
C ASN A 166 14.64 -1.41 -30.39
N LYS A 167 13.44 -0.79 -30.44
CA LYS A 167 13.23 0.65 -30.47
C LYS A 167 12.03 1.03 -29.60
N GLY A 168 12.13 2.16 -28.90
CA GLY A 168 11.01 2.68 -28.10
C GLY A 168 10.82 2.03 -26.73
N GLU A 169 11.73 1.20 -26.25
CA GLU A 169 11.67 0.53 -24.96
C GLU A 169 11.41 1.52 -23.79
N ALA A 170 12.18 2.59 -23.74
CA ALA A 170 12.06 3.61 -22.69
C ALA A 170 10.69 4.31 -22.73
N PHE A 171 10.17 4.61 -23.92
CA PHE A 171 8.86 5.20 -24.12
C PHE A 171 7.75 4.26 -23.66
N PHE A 172 7.81 2.99 -24.06
CA PHE A 172 6.84 1.97 -23.64
C PHE A 172 6.84 1.77 -22.13
N LYS A 173 8.02 1.64 -21.51
CA LYS A 173 8.17 1.54 -20.06
C LYS A 173 7.60 2.77 -19.34
N SER A 174 7.81 3.97 -19.87
CA SER A 174 7.25 5.20 -19.32
C SER A 174 5.73 5.21 -19.34
N ILE A 175 5.10 4.76 -20.43
CA ILE A 175 3.63 4.67 -20.53
C ILE A 175 3.08 3.64 -19.51
N VAL A 176 3.70 2.47 -19.43
CA VAL A 176 3.25 1.40 -18.54
C VAL A 176 3.45 1.78 -17.06
N TYR A 177 4.47 2.59 -16.76
CA TYR A 177 4.73 3.09 -15.41
C TYR A 177 3.86 4.30 -15.02
N MET A 178 3.33 5.02 -16.00
CA MET A 178 2.55 6.27 -15.78
C MET A 178 1.39 6.12 -14.78
N PRO A 179 0.61 5.01 -14.74
CA PRO A 179 -0.48 4.86 -13.78
C PRO A 179 -0.05 5.02 -12.31
N MET A 180 1.17 4.62 -11.96
CA MET A 180 1.69 4.76 -10.60
C MET A 180 1.94 6.21 -10.19
N ALA A 181 2.14 7.12 -11.15
CA ALA A 181 2.29 8.55 -10.88
C ALA A 181 0.96 9.22 -10.52
N ILE A 182 -0.17 8.58 -10.80
CA ILE A 182 -1.50 9.06 -10.44
C ILE A 182 -1.77 8.68 -8.98
N SER A 183 -2.34 9.62 -8.20
CA SER A 183 -2.74 9.28 -6.83
C SER A 183 -3.83 8.20 -6.82
N ALA A 184 -3.84 7.32 -5.82
CA ALA A 184 -4.85 6.28 -5.68
C ALA A 184 -6.28 6.85 -5.63
N VAL A 185 -6.46 8.03 -5.05
CA VAL A 185 -7.73 8.79 -5.06
C VAL A 185 -8.12 9.19 -6.48
N GLY A 186 -7.16 9.73 -7.27
CA GLY A 186 -7.39 10.11 -8.66
C GLY A 186 -7.71 8.90 -9.55
N ALA A 187 -6.96 7.81 -9.40
CA ALA A 187 -7.22 6.55 -10.09
C ALA A 187 -8.62 6.02 -9.77
N SER A 188 -9.01 6.02 -8.49
CA SER A 188 -10.35 5.59 -8.06
C SER A 188 -11.45 6.44 -8.69
N ALA A 189 -11.27 7.75 -8.77
CA ALA A 189 -12.22 8.65 -9.41
C ALA A 189 -12.37 8.35 -10.91
N ILE A 190 -11.25 8.13 -11.63
CA ILE A 190 -11.27 7.74 -13.06
C ILE A 190 -12.04 6.44 -13.26
N PHE A 191 -11.75 5.42 -12.46
CA PHE A 191 -12.42 4.13 -12.58
C PHE A 191 -13.90 4.19 -12.17
N LYS A 192 -14.26 5.08 -11.26
CA LYS A 192 -15.65 5.34 -10.92
C LYS A 192 -16.46 5.82 -12.13
N PHE A 193 -15.87 6.70 -12.97
CA PHE A 193 -16.47 7.08 -14.26
C PHE A 193 -16.47 5.93 -15.26
N ILE A 194 -15.45 5.09 -15.30
CA ILE A 194 -15.41 3.91 -16.18
C ILE A 194 -16.54 2.93 -15.84
N TYR A 195 -16.80 2.72 -14.55
CA TYR A 195 -17.84 1.81 -14.03
C TYR A 195 -19.20 2.46 -13.84
N GLU A 196 -19.37 3.73 -14.21
CA GLU A 196 -20.60 4.48 -13.98
C GLU A 196 -21.80 3.77 -14.60
N TYR A 197 -22.86 3.72 -13.80
CA TYR A 197 -24.15 3.16 -14.16
C TYR A 197 -25.22 4.25 -14.03
N ARG A 198 -26.04 4.40 -15.06
CA ARG A 198 -27.22 5.22 -15.00
C ARG A 198 -28.46 4.36 -15.22
N PRO A 199 -29.49 4.48 -14.36
CA PRO A 199 -30.71 3.72 -14.56
C PRO A 199 -31.41 4.15 -15.86
N PRO A 200 -31.99 3.20 -16.61
CA PRO A 200 -32.82 3.53 -17.75
C PRO A 200 -33.95 4.50 -17.38
N PRO A 201 -34.31 5.47 -18.22
CA PRO A 201 -33.93 5.64 -19.63
C PRO A 201 -32.71 6.51 -19.88
N LEU A 202 -31.91 6.84 -18.84
CA LEU A 202 -30.76 7.75 -18.96
C LEU A 202 -29.67 7.16 -19.86
N THR A 203 -29.02 8.04 -20.65
CA THR A 203 -27.85 7.67 -21.48
C THR A 203 -26.69 7.22 -20.61
N GLN A 204 -26.09 6.07 -20.95
CA GLN A 204 -24.92 5.55 -20.26
C GLN A 204 -23.67 6.39 -20.58
N ILE A 205 -23.00 6.90 -19.55
CA ILE A 205 -21.75 7.66 -19.67
C ILE A 205 -20.53 6.82 -19.29
N GLY A 206 -20.73 5.77 -18.49
CA GLY A 206 -19.64 4.85 -18.11
C GLY A 206 -19.15 4.08 -19.33
N ILE A 207 -17.82 4.02 -19.48
CA ILE A 207 -17.18 3.42 -20.68
C ILE A 207 -17.64 1.98 -20.87
N ILE A 208 -17.66 1.16 -19.82
CA ILE A 208 -18.02 -0.26 -19.93
C ILE A 208 -19.49 -0.43 -20.32
N ASN A 209 -20.38 0.30 -19.69
CA ASN A 209 -21.80 0.28 -20.04
C ASN A 209 -22.06 0.91 -21.40
N GLY A 210 -21.32 1.95 -21.76
CA GLY A 210 -21.39 2.57 -23.10
C GLY A 210 -21.01 1.59 -24.21
N ILE A 211 -19.91 0.85 -24.06
CA ILE A 211 -19.49 -0.20 -24.98
C ILE A 211 -20.53 -1.32 -25.03
N ARG A 212 -20.98 -1.82 -23.87
CA ARG A 212 -21.95 -2.89 -23.76
C ARG A 212 -23.25 -2.59 -24.53
N VAL A 213 -23.82 -1.43 -24.29
CA VAL A 213 -25.05 -0.99 -24.96
C VAL A 213 -24.80 -0.67 -26.45
N SER A 214 -23.59 -0.19 -26.82
CA SER A 214 -23.26 0.09 -28.22
C SER A 214 -23.03 -1.17 -29.05
N VAL A 215 -22.37 -2.18 -28.49
CA VAL A 215 -22.19 -3.49 -29.15
C VAL A 215 -23.55 -4.15 -29.38
N ASP A 216 -24.45 -4.06 -28.43
CA ASP A 216 -25.81 -4.58 -28.58
C ASP A 216 -26.61 -3.87 -29.68
N ARG A 217 -26.39 -2.56 -29.85
CA ARG A 217 -26.99 -1.79 -30.97
C ARG A 217 -26.51 -2.19 -32.35
N LEU A 218 -25.35 -2.83 -32.46
CA LEU A 218 -24.85 -3.39 -33.71
C LEU A 218 -25.55 -4.72 -34.09
N GLY A 219 -26.16 -5.38 -33.09
CA GLY A 219 -27.06 -6.53 -33.31
C GLY A 219 -28.44 -6.06 -33.80
N THR A 220 -28.90 -6.62 -34.91
CA THR A 220 -30.10 -6.17 -35.67
C THR A 220 -31.41 -6.11 -34.86
N GLN A 221 -31.51 -6.81 -33.73
CA GLN A 221 -32.75 -6.88 -32.92
C GLN A 221 -32.92 -5.73 -31.94
N CYS A 222 -31.83 -5.10 -31.48
CA CYS A 222 -31.90 -3.99 -30.53
C CYS A 222 -31.84 -2.61 -31.19
N MET A 223 -31.62 -2.57 -32.50
CA MET A 223 -31.52 -1.35 -33.31
C MET A 223 -32.86 -0.70 -33.60
N ASN A 224 -33.95 -1.47 -33.56
CA ASN A 224 -35.31 -0.98 -33.89
C ASN A 224 -36.03 -0.23 -32.75
N ASN A 225 -35.47 -0.18 -31.57
CA ASN A 225 -36.03 0.56 -30.44
C ASN A 225 -35.50 2.00 -30.38
N ARG A 226 -35.51 2.71 -31.51
CA ARG A 226 -35.37 4.16 -31.51
C ARG A 226 -36.58 4.81 -30.81
N ILE A 227 -36.22 5.89 -30.10
CA ILE A 227 -37.18 6.83 -29.51
C ILE A 227 -38.36 7.07 -30.44
N ILE A 228 -39.47 6.37 -30.21
CA ILE A 228 -40.77 6.75 -30.71
C ILE A 228 -41.47 7.39 -29.51
N ASP A 229 -41.80 8.65 -29.63
CA ASP A 229 -42.49 9.47 -28.62
C ASP A 229 -41.75 9.74 -27.30
N GLY A 230 -40.41 9.85 -27.33
CA GLY A 230 -39.62 10.26 -26.15
C GLY A 230 -39.51 9.18 -25.04
N VAL A 231 -40.03 7.97 -25.26
CA VAL A 231 -39.95 6.85 -24.31
C VAL A 231 -38.99 5.78 -24.84
N PHE A 232 -38.02 5.40 -24.03
CA PHE A 232 -37.04 4.36 -24.36
C PHE A 232 -37.68 2.99 -24.08
N ASN A 233 -38.37 2.38 -25.04
CA ASN A 233 -39.00 1.06 -24.89
C ASN A 233 -38.01 -0.13 -25.07
N GLY A 234 -36.72 0.14 -25.28
CA GLY A 234 -35.71 -0.91 -25.53
C GLY A 234 -35.32 -1.78 -24.34
N PHE A 235 -35.81 -1.45 -23.14
CA PHE A 235 -35.47 -2.21 -21.95
C PHE A 235 -36.39 -3.40 -21.65
N ASP A 236 -37.51 -3.49 -22.34
CA ASP A 236 -38.47 -4.61 -22.16
C ASP A 236 -38.15 -5.81 -23.07
N ASN A 237 -37.20 -5.66 -24.01
CA ASN A 237 -36.77 -6.80 -24.81
C ASN A 237 -35.76 -7.65 -24.01
N PRO A 238 -36.10 -8.90 -23.67
CA PRO A 238 -35.24 -9.77 -22.85
C PRO A 238 -33.91 -10.12 -23.57
N ASN A 239 -33.84 -9.93 -24.89
CA ASN A 239 -32.65 -10.23 -25.69
C ASN A 239 -31.62 -9.07 -25.75
N CYS A 240 -31.97 -7.88 -25.23
CA CYS A 240 -31.07 -6.72 -25.22
C CYS A 240 -30.21 -6.67 -23.97
N LEU A 241 -28.93 -6.34 -24.16
CA LEU A 241 -27.97 -6.21 -23.06
C LEU A 241 -28.29 -4.99 -22.19
N LYS A 242 -28.80 -5.23 -20.99
CA LYS A 242 -29.10 -4.15 -20.02
C LYS A 242 -27.81 -3.59 -19.42
N PRO A 243 -27.73 -2.27 -19.12
CA PRO A 243 -26.61 -1.71 -18.40
C PRO A 243 -26.51 -2.32 -17.01
N ILE A 244 -25.30 -2.48 -16.50
CA ILE A 244 -25.00 -3.16 -15.23
C ILE A 244 -24.45 -2.14 -14.23
N GLY A 245 -24.97 -2.18 -13.01
CA GLY A 245 -24.41 -1.45 -11.88
C GLY A 245 -23.18 -2.17 -11.33
N TRP A 246 -22.03 -2.02 -11.99
CA TRP A 246 -20.82 -2.79 -11.73
C TRP A 246 -20.35 -2.77 -10.27
N LEU A 247 -20.36 -1.61 -9.62
CA LEU A 247 -19.98 -1.47 -8.22
C LEU A 247 -21.13 -1.79 -7.26
N GLN A 248 -22.37 -1.79 -7.72
CA GLN A 248 -23.57 -2.11 -6.94
C GLN A 248 -23.87 -3.61 -6.90
N GLN A 249 -23.32 -4.41 -7.81
CA GLN A 249 -23.53 -5.85 -7.83
C GLN A 249 -22.50 -6.59 -6.98
N ARG A 250 -22.99 -7.43 -6.06
CA ARG A 250 -22.18 -8.34 -5.26
C ARG A 250 -21.86 -9.63 -5.99
N ASP A 251 -22.84 -10.22 -6.63
CA ASP A 251 -22.77 -11.58 -7.14
C ASP A 251 -22.56 -11.62 -8.66
N MET A 252 -21.75 -12.56 -9.11
CA MET A 252 -21.55 -12.83 -10.54
C MET A 252 -22.75 -13.53 -11.19
N THR A 253 -23.73 -13.99 -10.42
CA THR A 253 -24.88 -14.76 -10.90
C THR A 253 -25.66 -14.07 -12.02
N ASN A 254 -25.66 -12.73 -12.03
CA ASN A 254 -26.35 -11.95 -13.07
C ASN A 254 -25.52 -11.67 -14.32
N LEU A 255 -24.30 -12.20 -14.40
CA LEU A 255 -23.46 -12.05 -15.60
C LEU A 255 -23.76 -13.17 -16.61
N PRO A 256 -23.82 -12.86 -17.91
CA PRO A 256 -24.18 -13.83 -18.93
C PRO A 256 -23.29 -15.07 -18.96
N PHE A 257 -22.00 -14.94 -18.63
CA PHE A 257 -21.07 -16.08 -18.59
C PHE A 257 -21.24 -16.94 -17.33
N ALA A 258 -21.70 -16.36 -16.23
CA ALA A 258 -21.88 -17.09 -14.97
C ALA A 258 -23.14 -17.96 -14.99
N GLN A 259 -24.17 -17.57 -15.75
CA GLN A 259 -25.40 -18.35 -15.95
C GLN A 259 -25.17 -19.69 -16.63
N ASN A 260 -24.08 -19.81 -17.39
CA ASN A 260 -23.68 -21.03 -18.07
C ASN A 260 -22.71 -21.93 -17.26
N LEU A 261 -22.31 -21.47 -16.05
CA LEU A 261 -21.47 -22.26 -15.17
C LEU A 261 -22.33 -23.26 -14.38
N ASN A 262 -21.94 -24.54 -14.43
CA ASN A 262 -22.62 -25.58 -13.64
C ASN A 262 -22.47 -25.25 -12.14
N PRO A 263 -23.56 -24.98 -11.39
CA PRO A 263 -23.49 -24.58 -9.98
C PRO A 263 -22.89 -25.63 -9.06
N ASP A 264 -22.88 -26.90 -9.47
CA ASP A 264 -22.39 -28.02 -8.66
C ASP A 264 -20.87 -28.23 -8.79
N GLY A 265 -20.20 -27.49 -9.66
CA GLY A 265 -18.73 -27.58 -9.83
C GLY A 265 -17.97 -26.80 -8.76
N PHE A 266 -16.89 -27.38 -8.21
CA PHE A 266 -16.04 -26.71 -7.21
C PHE A 266 -15.52 -25.34 -7.69
N ILE A 267 -15.03 -25.26 -8.92
CA ILE A 267 -14.51 -24.01 -9.51
C ILE A 267 -15.65 -23.02 -9.76
N SER A 268 -16.80 -23.48 -10.26
CA SER A 268 -17.96 -22.64 -10.50
C SER A 268 -18.55 -22.07 -9.21
N SER A 269 -18.60 -22.85 -8.12
CA SER A 269 -19.06 -22.36 -6.83
C SER A 269 -18.16 -21.26 -6.25
N ILE A 270 -16.85 -21.39 -6.44
CA ILE A 270 -15.90 -20.32 -6.04
C ILE A 270 -16.10 -19.07 -6.89
N LEU A 271 -16.18 -19.20 -8.22
CA LEU A 271 -16.33 -18.09 -9.15
C LEU A 271 -17.65 -17.35 -8.97
N VAL A 272 -18.75 -18.06 -8.75
CA VAL A 272 -20.07 -17.45 -8.54
C VAL A 272 -20.14 -16.65 -7.24
N ASN A 273 -19.43 -17.11 -6.21
CA ASN A 273 -19.40 -16.44 -4.90
C ASN A 273 -18.34 -15.32 -4.79
N LEU A 274 -17.51 -15.08 -5.83
CA LEU A 274 -16.57 -13.96 -5.82
C LEU A 274 -17.32 -12.62 -5.94
N PRO A 275 -17.05 -11.67 -5.04
CA PRO A 275 -17.69 -10.37 -5.10
C PRO A 275 -17.14 -9.56 -6.29
N ILE A 276 -17.98 -9.35 -7.30
CA ILE A 276 -17.59 -8.70 -8.55
C ILE A 276 -17.11 -7.26 -8.33
N ASN A 277 -17.84 -6.52 -7.48
CA ASN A 277 -17.49 -5.16 -7.09
C ASN A 277 -16.08 -5.09 -6.49
N THR A 278 -15.74 -6.03 -5.60
CA THR A 278 -14.41 -6.13 -5.00
C THR A 278 -13.35 -6.46 -6.05
N MET A 279 -13.64 -7.36 -7.01
CA MET A 279 -12.71 -7.67 -8.11
C MET A 279 -12.45 -6.46 -9.00
N LEU A 280 -13.46 -5.68 -9.32
CA LEU A 280 -13.32 -4.46 -10.12
C LEU A 280 -12.47 -3.39 -9.41
N LEU A 281 -12.55 -3.31 -8.09
CA LEU A 281 -11.67 -2.44 -7.30
C LEU A 281 -10.22 -2.94 -7.29
N MET A 282 -10.00 -4.26 -7.28
CA MET A 282 -8.65 -4.84 -7.42
C MET A 282 -8.00 -4.48 -8.76
N VAL A 283 -8.79 -4.41 -9.85
CA VAL A 283 -8.28 -4.01 -11.19
C VAL A 283 -7.62 -2.64 -11.13
N ILE A 284 -8.12 -1.71 -10.33
CA ILE A 284 -7.53 -0.38 -10.16
C ILE A 284 -6.10 -0.51 -9.62
N MET A 285 -5.95 -1.31 -8.57
CA MET A 285 -4.64 -1.50 -7.92
C MET A 285 -3.67 -2.28 -8.82
N ILE A 286 -4.16 -3.31 -9.50
CA ILE A 286 -3.37 -4.08 -10.47
C ILE A 286 -2.86 -3.15 -11.58
N TRP A 287 -3.74 -2.32 -12.15
CA TRP A 287 -3.38 -1.35 -13.18
C TRP A 287 -2.32 -0.35 -12.69
N MET A 288 -2.46 0.16 -11.48
CA MET A 288 -1.51 1.12 -10.92
C MET A 288 -0.12 0.52 -10.71
N PHE A 289 -0.03 -0.70 -10.19
CA PHE A 289 1.24 -1.29 -9.74
C PHE A 289 1.91 -2.22 -10.77
N THR A 290 1.21 -2.64 -11.82
CA THR A 290 1.79 -3.49 -12.87
C THR A 290 3.00 -2.85 -13.53
N GLY A 291 2.96 -1.54 -13.80
CA GLY A 291 4.07 -0.81 -14.40
C GLY A 291 5.32 -0.78 -13.52
N PHE A 292 5.15 -0.57 -12.22
CA PHE A 292 6.23 -0.67 -11.24
C PHE A 292 6.88 -2.05 -11.27
N ALA A 293 6.07 -3.11 -11.17
CA ALA A 293 6.56 -4.47 -11.21
C ALA A 293 7.30 -4.77 -12.53
N ALA A 294 6.76 -4.32 -13.66
CA ALA A 294 7.37 -4.50 -14.98
C ALA A 294 8.75 -3.84 -15.08
N VAL A 295 8.91 -2.61 -14.58
CA VAL A 295 10.20 -1.90 -14.60
C VAL A 295 11.23 -2.59 -13.71
N VAL A 296 10.84 -3.01 -12.51
CA VAL A 296 11.73 -3.71 -11.58
C VAL A 296 12.14 -5.09 -12.14
N PHE A 297 11.21 -5.84 -12.71
CA PHE A 297 11.54 -7.12 -13.36
C PHE A 297 12.42 -6.95 -14.57
N SER A 298 12.15 -5.95 -15.42
CA SER A 298 13.02 -5.62 -16.55
C SER A 298 14.45 -5.34 -16.11
N ALA A 299 14.64 -4.56 -15.04
CA ALA A 299 15.97 -4.32 -14.48
C ALA A 299 16.65 -5.61 -14.01
N GLY A 300 15.90 -6.50 -13.35
CA GLY A 300 16.40 -7.82 -12.93
C GLY A 300 16.76 -8.73 -14.12
N ILE A 301 15.98 -8.71 -15.19
CA ILE A 301 16.24 -9.48 -16.41
C ILE A 301 17.50 -8.97 -17.10
N LYS A 302 17.69 -7.67 -17.20
CA LYS A 302 18.90 -7.06 -17.78
C LYS A 302 20.18 -7.33 -16.99
N ALA A 303 20.05 -7.69 -15.73
CA ALA A 303 21.21 -8.10 -14.91
C ALA A 303 21.71 -9.53 -15.20
N ILE A 304 20.97 -10.31 -16.00
CA ILE A 304 21.39 -11.64 -16.41
C ILE A 304 22.52 -11.50 -17.43
N PRO A 305 23.71 -12.15 -17.22
CA PRO A 305 24.79 -12.15 -18.20
C PRO A 305 24.31 -12.65 -19.57
N ALA A 306 24.72 -11.97 -20.65
CA ALA A 306 24.30 -12.30 -22.01
C ALA A 306 24.70 -13.73 -22.40
N GLU A 307 25.87 -14.19 -21.92
CA GLU A 307 26.42 -15.50 -22.20
C GLU A 307 25.49 -16.64 -21.72
N ILE A 308 24.78 -16.44 -20.61
CA ILE A 308 23.81 -17.43 -20.09
C ILE A 308 22.58 -17.49 -21.00
N MET A 309 22.13 -16.34 -21.49
CA MET A 309 20.97 -16.27 -22.39
C MET A 309 21.31 -16.87 -23.76
N GLU A 310 22.50 -16.57 -24.29
CA GLU A 310 22.99 -17.10 -25.56
C GLU A 310 23.23 -18.61 -25.49
N ALA A 311 23.83 -19.14 -24.42
CA ALA A 311 24.02 -20.56 -24.22
C ALA A 311 22.69 -21.32 -24.27
N GLY A 312 21.63 -20.82 -23.60
CA GLY A 312 20.30 -21.41 -23.66
C GLY A 312 19.71 -21.42 -25.09
N GLN A 313 20.02 -20.42 -25.91
CA GLN A 313 19.58 -20.36 -27.31
C GLN A 313 20.40 -21.34 -28.20
N ILE A 314 21.70 -21.46 -27.98
CA ILE A 314 22.55 -22.44 -28.69
C ILE A 314 22.11 -23.87 -28.41
N ASP A 315 21.68 -24.16 -27.17
CA ASP A 315 21.12 -25.46 -26.77
C ASP A 315 19.73 -25.75 -27.40
N GLY A 316 19.21 -24.83 -28.24
CA GLY A 316 17.95 -24.98 -28.94
C GLY A 316 16.72 -24.78 -28.03
N ALA A 317 16.86 -24.14 -26.88
CA ALA A 317 15.74 -23.85 -26.01
C ALA A 317 14.83 -22.80 -26.67
N SER A 318 13.53 -23.10 -26.70
CA SER A 318 12.53 -22.08 -27.11
C SER A 318 12.52 -20.92 -26.13
N GLU A 319 12.08 -19.74 -26.60
CA GLU A 319 12.01 -18.53 -25.80
C GLU A 319 11.24 -18.72 -24.46
N LEU A 320 10.14 -19.47 -24.48
CA LEU A 320 9.37 -19.77 -23.30
C LEU A 320 10.15 -20.70 -22.34
N ARG A 321 10.99 -21.60 -22.88
CA ARG A 321 11.87 -22.45 -22.08
C ARG A 321 12.96 -21.62 -21.42
N VAL A 322 13.62 -20.72 -22.17
CA VAL A 322 14.59 -19.74 -21.62
C VAL A 322 13.95 -18.91 -20.52
N PHE A 323 12.76 -18.40 -20.74
CA PHE A 323 12.03 -17.61 -19.73
C PHE A 323 11.78 -18.41 -18.44
N ARG A 324 11.26 -19.63 -18.55
CA ARG A 324 10.91 -20.45 -17.38
C ARG A 324 12.11 -21.04 -16.66
N SER A 325 13.14 -21.45 -17.42
CA SER A 325 14.28 -22.22 -16.87
C SER A 325 15.50 -21.36 -16.55
N ILE A 326 15.62 -20.16 -17.15
CA ILE A 326 16.74 -19.26 -16.91
C ILE A 326 16.25 -17.96 -16.23
N VAL A 327 15.34 -17.23 -16.86
CA VAL A 327 14.93 -15.89 -16.40
C VAL A 327 14.27 -15.96 -15.03
N ILE A 328 13.18 -16.73 -14.88
CA ILE A 328 12.44 -16.81 -13.60
C ILE A 328 13.32 -17.25 -12.42
N PRO A 329 14.14 -18.32 -12.53
CA PRO A 329 15.03 -18.69 -11.44
C PRO A 329 16.07 -17.63 -11.11
N TYR A 330 16.64 -16.96 -12.11
CA TYR A 330 17.65 -15.91 -11.89
C TYR A 330 17.10 -14.69 -11.14
N ILE A 331 15.92 -14.22 -11.54
CA ILE A 331 15.27 -13.05 -10.90
C ILE A 331 14.38 -13.40 -9.71
N LYS A 332 14.48 -14.63 -9.19
CA LYS A 332 13.66 -15.10 -8.05
C LYS A 332 13.71 -14.15 -6.84
N SER A 333 14.90 -13.63 -6.52
CA SER A 333 15.06 -12.66 -5.44
C SER A 333 14.26 -11.38 -5.71
N THR A 334 14.32 -10.86 -6.93
CA THR A 334 13.56 -9.68 -7.37
C THR A 334 12.04 -9.92 -7.28
N ILE A 335 11.58 -11.12 -7.69
CA ILE A 335 10.15 -11.48 -7.58
C ILE A 335 9.68 -11.46 -6.12
N ILE A 336 10.50 -11.96 -5.21
CA ILE A 336 10.18 -11.97 -3.78
C ILE A 336 10.15 -10.55 -3.21
N VAL A 337 11.09 -9.69 -3.57
CA VAL A 337 11.14 -8.29 -3.14
C VAL A 337 9.89 -7.54 -3.61
N VAL A 338 9.54 -7.64 -4.90
CA VAL A 338 8.34 -7.01 -5.45
C VAL A 338 7.08 -7.60 -4.80
N GLY A 339 7.02 -8.92 -4.61
CA GLY A 339 5.91 -9.58 -3.93
C GLY A 339 5.73 -9.10 -2.50
N THR A 340 6.80 -8.99 -1.74
CA THR A 340 6.78 -8.45 -0.37
C THR A 340 6.26 -7.01 -0.34
N TYR A 341 6.78 -6.16 -1.23
CA TYR A 341 6.31 -4.79 -1.36
C TYR A 341 4.81 -4.73 -1.66
N MET A 342 4.34 -5.56 -2.58
CA MET A 342 2.92 -5.63 -2.93
C MET A 342 2.05 -6.12 -1.79
N VAL A 343 2.48 -7.14 -1.04
CA VAL A 343 1.72 -7.62 0.13
C VAL A 343 1.55 -6.52 1.18
N VAL A 344 2.64 -5.80 1.50
CA VAL A 344 2.58 -4.67 2.45
C VAL A 344 1.67 -3.55 1.93
N THR A 345 1.70 -3.29 0.63
CA THR A 345 0.88 -2.26 -0.01
C THR A 345 -0.60 -2.63 -0.01
N VAL A 346 -0.93 -3.88 -0.29
CA VAL A 346 -2.32 -4.40 -0.27
C VAL A 346 -2.88 -4.41 1.16
N LEU A 347 -2.09 -4.77 2.17
CA LEU A 347 -2.53 -4.73 3.58
C LEU A 347 -2.89 -3.31 4.06
N LYS A 348 -2.28 -2.30 3.45
CA LYS A 348 -2.56 -0.88 3.72
C LYS A 348 -3.53 -0.24 2.73
N ALA A 349 -4.13 -1.01 1.81
CA ALA A 349 -5.05 -0.49 0.82
C ALA A 349 -6.26 0.16 1.49
N PHE A 350 -6.38 1.47 1.29
CA PHE A 350 -7.41 2.31 1.90
C PHE A 350 -8.13 3.17 0.85
N ASP A 351 -7.37 3.98 0.10
CA ASP A 351 -7.90 5.04 -0.75
C ASP A 351 -8.86 4.51 -1.82
N ILE A 352 -8.51 3.39 -2.46
CA ILE A 352 -9.31 2.80 -3.54
C ILE A 352 -10.71 2.45 -3.06
N ILE A 353 -10.81 1.79 -1.91
CA ILE A 353 -12.09 1.38 -1.34
C ILE A 353 -12.86 2.59 -0.81
N TYR A 354 -12.19 3.44 -0.04
CA TYR A 354 -12.82 4.58 0.61
C TYR A 354 -13.40 5.58 -0.40
N VAL A 355 -12.69 5.86 -1.50
CA VAL A 355 -13.16 6.77 -2.55
C VAL A 355 -14.24 6.15 -3.41
N SER A 356 -14.11 4.85 -3.74
CA SER A 356 -15.04 4.18 -4.67
C SER A 356 -16.37 3.81 -4.01
N THR A 357 -16.34 3.12 -2.88
CA THR A 357 -17.52 2.53 -2.23
C THR A 357 -17.68 2.90 -0.76
N ARG A 358 -16.70 3.52 -0.13
CA ARG A 358 -16.59 3.75 1.33
C ARG A 358 -16.67 2.48 2.17
N GLY A 359 -16.36 1.32 1.57
CA GLY A 359 -16.50 0.01 2.22
C GLY A 359 -17.92 -0.56 2.18
N ASP A 360 -18.89 0.17 1.60
CA ASP A 360 -20.26 -0.31 1.44
C ASP A 360 -20.32 -1.51 0.48
N LEU A 361 -21.46 -2.20 0.46
CA LEU A 361 -21.71 -3.36 -0.41
C LEU A 361 -20.69 -4.50 -0.21
N GLU A 362 -20.27 -4.69 1.03
CA GLU A 362 -19.28 -5.70 1.43
C GLU A 362 -17.90 -5.58 0.75
N THR A 363 -17.50 -4.38 0.33
CA THR A 363 -16.19 -4.14 -0.26
C THR A 363 -15.13 -3.77 0.78
N ASN A 364 -15.47 -3.77 2.07
CA ASN A 364 -14.62 -3.28 3.13
C ASN A 364 -13.30 -4.06 3.24
N LEU A 365 -12.22 -3.35 3.55
CA LEU A 365 -10.89 -3.88 3.89
C LEU A 365 -10.49 -3.45 5.31
N LEU A 366 -9.49 -4.12 5.88
CA LEU A 366 -9.06 -3.87 7.26
C LEU A 366 -8.73 -2.40 7.52
N ALA A 367 -8.05 -1.70 6.60
CA ALA A 367 -7.69 -0.30 6.78
C ALA A 367 -8.91 0.64 6.81
N VAL A 368 -9.94 0.37 5.99
CA VAL A 368 -11.19 1.15 5.99
C VAL A 368 -12.00 0.82 7.24
N LYS A 369 -12.12 -0.45 7.61
CA LYS A 369 -12.81 -0.87 8.84
C LYS A 369 -12.18 -0.26 10.09
N MET A 370 -10.85 -0.19 10.15
CA MET A 370 -10.13 0.48 11.22
C MET A 370 -10.56 1.95 11.35
N LEU A 371 -10.65 2.67 10.22
CA LEU A 371 -11.10 4.06 10.21
C LEU A 371 -12.58 4.20 10.63
N ASP A 372 -13.45 3.30 10.17
CA ASP A 372 -14.86 3.29 10.53
C ASP A 372 -15.05 3.09 12.04
N GLU A 373 -14.34 2.13 12.63
CA GLU A 373 -14.37 1.92 14.09
C GLU A 373 -13.87 3.16 14.85
N PHE A 374 -12.82 3.84 14.33
CA PHE A 374 -12.26 5.05 14.93
C PHE A 374 -13.21 6.25 14.80
N SER A 375 -13.64 6.58 13.58
CA SER A 375 -14.30 7.84 13.26
C SER A 375 -15.83 7.77 13.34
N LYS A 376 -16.43 6.72 12.75
CA LYS A 376 -17.88 6.55 12.66
C LYS A 376 -18.46 5.97 13.94
N TYR A 377 -17.86 4.88 14.44
CA TYR A 377 -18.34 4.20 15.64
C TYR A 377 -17.72 4.73 16.94
N ARG A 378 -16.64 5.50 16.85
CA ARG A 378 -15.86 6.02 17.99
C ARG A 378 -15.48 4.92 18.98
N ASN A 379 -15.10 3.76 18.46
CA ASN A 379 -14.66 2.62 19.25
C ASN A 379 -13.13 2.45 19.10
N PHE A 380 -12.39 3.09 20.00
CA PHE A 380 -10.93 3.12 19.93
C PHE A 380 -10.30 1.74 20.18
N GLY A 381 -10.90 0.93 21.08
CA GLY A 381 -10.43 -0.42 21.35
C GLY A 381 -10.51 -1.33 20.13
N ARG A 382 -11.65 -1.36 19.42
CA ARG A 382 -11.83 -2.15 18.20
C ARG A 382 -10.97 -1.63 17.05
N SER A 383 -10.91 -0.30 16.86
CA SER A 383 -10.04 0.31 15.86
C SER A 383 -8.57 -0.08 16.08
N ALA A 384 -8.09 0.01 17.32
CA ALA A 384 -6.74 -0.40 17.68
C ALA A 384 -6.51 -1.91 17.45
N THR A 385 -7.52 -2.76 17.71
CA THR A 385 -7.45 -4.19 17.43
C THR A 385 -7.28 -4.47 15.95
N VAL A 386 -8.03 -3.80 15.08
CA VAL A 386 -7.88 -3.95 13.62
C VAL A 386 -6.50 -3.49 13.16
N ALA A 387 -5.98 -2.38 13.71
CA ALA A 387 -4.62 -1.91 13.42
C ALA A 387 -3.56 -2.95 13.83
N VAL A 388 -3.70 -3.58 14.99
CA VAL A 388 -2.82 -4.66 15.45
C VAL A 388 -2.90 -5.87 14.54
N LEU A 389 -4.09 -6.26 14.07
CA LEU A 389 -4.25 -7.38 13.12
C LEU A 389 -3.50 -7.09 11.81
N ILE A 390 -3.62 -5.88 11.25
CA ILE A 390 -2.85 -5.48 10.06
C ILE A 390 -1.34 -5.62 10.34
N PHE A 391 -0.88 -5.10 11.47
CA PHE A 391 0.53 -5.15 11.86
C PHE A 391 1.04 -6.60 12.02
N VAL A 392 0.28 -7.46 12.68
CA VAL A 392 0.62 -8.88 12.86
C VAL A 392 0.68 -9.62 11.53
N CYS A 393 -0.17 -9.29 10.56
CA CYS A 393 -0.11 -9.85 9.21
C CYS A 393 1.14 -9.42 8.43
N VAL A 394 1.62 -8.19 8.64
CA VAL A 394 2.81 -7.64 7.96
C VAL A 394 4.11 -8.18 8.55
N LEU A 395 4.17 -8.38 9.87
CA LEU A 395 5.38 -8.75 10.61
C LEU A 395 6.09 -10.03 10.09
N PRO A 396 5.40 -11.18 9.91
CA PRO A 396 6.06 -12.40 9.43
C PRO A 396 6.70 -12.23 8.06
N ILE A 397 6.11 -11.40 7.21
CA ILE A 397 6.59 -11.15 5.85
C ILE A 397 7.87 -10.33 5.89
N ILE A 398 7.91 -9.27 6.68
CA ILE A 398 9.11 -8.44 6.85
C ILE A 398 10.24 -9.26 7.49
N VAL A 399 9.94 -10.01 8.55
CA VAL A 399 10.93 -10.85 9.23
C VAL A 399 11.45 -11.95 8.30
N GLY A 400 10.56 -12.62 7.56
CA GLY A 400 10.96 -13.67 6.61
C GLY A 400 11.84 -13.15 5.47
N THR A 401 11.57 -11.94 4.94
CA THR A 401 12.44 -11.33 3.93
C THR A 401 13.78 -10.90 4.51
N ALA A 402 13.80 -10.31 5.71
CA ALA A 402 15.04 -9.89 6.36
C ALA A 402 15.98 -11.06 6.69
N ILE A 403 15.43 -12.20 7.16
CA ILE A 403 16.21 -13.42 7.42
C ILE A 403 16.82 -13.93 6.10
N ARG A 404 16.05 -14.00 5.04
CA ARG A 404 16.48 -14.49 3.75
C ARG A 404 17.54 -13.62 3.08
N GLU A 405 17.42 -12.29 3.18
CA GLU A 405 18.47 -11.38 2.70
C GLU A 405 19.80 -11.60 3.44
N ARG A 406 19.72 -11.84 4.74
CA ARG A 406 20.91 -12.11 5.55
C ARG A 406 21.61 -13.42 5.14
N GLU A 407 20.85 -14.47 4.83
CA GLU A 407 21.41 -15.72 4.33
C GLU A 407 22.10 -15.56 2.97
N ASN A 408 21.49 -14.79 2.04
CA ASN A 408 22.05 -14.52 0.71
C ASN A 408 23.32 -13.65 0.76
N THR A 409 23.54 -12.88 1.82
CA THR A 409 24.73 -12.03 1.98
C THR A 409 25.90 -12.79 2.60
N GLN A 410 25.63 -13.95 3.20
CA GLN A 410 26.64 -14.81 3.84
C GLN A 410 27.11 -15.99 2.95
N SER A 411 26.40 -16.26 1.86
CA SER A 411 26.74 -17.22 0.81
C SER A 411 27.44 -16.55 -0.37
#